data_03e0ff16f7daee5d06baac95d9593f85
#
_entry.id   03e0ff16f7daee5d06baac95d9593f85
#
_cell.length_a   1.000
_cell.length_b   1.000
_cell.length_c   1.000
_cell.angle_alpha   90.00
_cell.angle_beta   90.00
_cell.angle_gamma   90.00
#
_symmetry.space_group_name_H-M   'P 1'
#
loop_
_entity.id
_entity.type
_entity.pdbx_description
1 polymer ?
#
loop_
_entity_poly.entity_id
_entity_poly.type
_entity_poly.pdbx_seq_one_letter_code
_entity_poly.pdbx_strand_id
1 'polypeptide(L)'
;MKSPKHLGHKPMVSVNDYDQIDGRYRKNTDAKALSIGYAQYDEDEIAMKVWRHTGNRWSRQSEELPLHRNLDLTILLLHVLFDEALN
;
A
#
# COMPACT_ATOMS: atom_id res chain seq x y z
N MET A 1 7.82 -11.35 3.28
CA MET A 1 6.51 -11.87 3.74
C MET A 1 5.48 -11.68 2.65
N LYS A 2 4.54 -12.58 2.58
CA LYS A 2 3.41 -12.48 1.66
C LYS A 2 2.26 -11.73 2.32
N SER A 3 1.41 -11.09 1.51
CA SER A 3 0.17 -10.49 2.01
C SER A 3 -0.70 -11.55 2.68
N PRO A 4 -1.28 -11.28 3.85
CA PRO A 4 -2.21 -12.21 4.49
C PRO A 4 -3.52 -12.30 3.72
N LYS A 5 -4.17 -13.46 3.76
CA LYS A 5 -5.46 -13.70 3.08
C LYS A 5 -6.63 -13.85 4.04
N HIS A 6 -6.37 -13.85 5.33
CA HIS A 6 -7.37 -14.12 6.38
C HIS A 6 -7.86 -12.85 7.08
N LEU A 7 -7.32 -11.69 6.73
CA LEU A 7 -7.70 -10.41 7.34
C LEU A 7 -8.77 -9.70 6.48
N GLY A 8 -9.26 -8.55 6.98
CA GLY A 8 -10.38 -7.84 6.36
C GLY A 8 -10.15 -7.43 4.91
N HIS A 9 -8.97 -6.88 4.59
CA HIS A 9 -8.59 -6.61 3.21
C HIS A 9 -8.24 -7.92 2.50
N LYS A 10 -8.83 -8.16 1.33
CA LYS A 10 -8.65 -9.40 0.56
C LYS A 10 -7.82 -9.13 -0.68
N PRO A 11 -6.50 -9.44 -0.67
CA PRO A 11 -5.63 -9.17 -1.82
C PRO A 11 -6.05 -9.93 -3.07
N MET A 12 -6.08 -9.24 -4.21
CA MET A 12 -6.18 -9.84 -5.54
C MET A 12 -4.82 -9.88 -6.21
N VAL A 13 -4.05 -8.80 -6.07
CA VAL A 13 -2.69 -8.70 -6.60
C VAL A 13 -1.80 -8.18 -5.46
N SER A 14 -0.62 -8.78 -5.31
CA SER A 14 0.30 -8.42 -4.24
C SER A 14 1.73 -8.29 -4.74
N VAL A 15 2.47 -7.40 -4.09
CA VAL A 15 3.93 -7.38 -4.12
C VAL A 15 4.37 -7.90 -2.77
N ASN A 16 4.90 -9.12 -2.73
CA ASN A 16 5.39 -9.73 -1.52
C ASN A 16 6.84 -9.31 -1.27
N ASP A 17 7.31 -9.43 -0.04
CA ASP A 17 8.67 -9.06 0.35
C ASP A 17 9.02 -7.61 -0.03
N TYR A 18 8.04 -6.72 0.08
CA TYR A 18 8.22 -5.31 -0.27
C TYR A 18 9.29 -4.63 0.58
N ASP A 19 9.54 -5.13 1.79
CA ASP A 19 10.58 -4.61 2.67
C ASP A 19 11.98 -4.69 2.05
N GLN A 20 12.18 -5.53 1.05
CA GLN A 20 13.45 -5.65 0.34
C GLN A 20 13.66 -4.54 -0.68
N ILE A 21 12.59 -3.85 -1.10
CA ILE A 21 12.61 -2.86 -2.18
C ILE A 21 11.95 -1.53 -1.81
N ASP A 22 11.69 -1.28 -0.54
CA ASP A 22 10.99 -0.10 -0.03
C ASP A 22 11.86 1.18 -0.11
N GLY A 23 12.27 1.55 -1.32
CA GLY A 23 13.04 2.76 -1.57
C GLY A 23 14.27 2.86 -0.68
N ARG A 24 14.44 4.01 -0.05
CA ARG A 24 15.57 4.25 0.86
C ARG A 24 15.45 3.48 2.19
N TYR A 25 14.27 2.94 2.49
CA TYR A 25 14.02 2.17 3.71
C TYR A 25 14.17 0.66 3.50
N ARG A 26 14.59 0.24 2.32
CA ARG A 26 14.71 -1.18 2.00
C ARG A 26 15.56 -1.91 3.06
N LYS A 27 15.10 -3.11 3.43
CA LYS A 27 15.71 -3.97 4.47
C LYS A 27 15.63 -3.39 5.87
N ASN A 28 15.01 -2.22 6.05
CA ASN A 28 14.89 -1.57 7.36
C ASN A 28 13.52 -0.93 7.51
N THR A 29 12.48 -1.71 7.26
CA THR A 29 11.09 -1.24 7.33
C THR A 29 10.17 -2.38 7.75
N ASP A 30 9.05 -2.03 8.37
CA ASP A 30 7.99 -2.97 8.71
C ASP A 30 6.96 -3.13 7.56
N ALA A 31 7.09 -2.37 6.48
CA ALA A 31 6.27 -2.50 5.30
C ALA A 31 6.67 -3.75 4.53
N LYS A 32 5.94 -4.84 4.70
CA LYS A 32 6.31 -6.17 4.23
C LYS A 32 5.67 -6.58 2.91
N ALA A 33 4.53 -5.97 2.56
CA ALA A 33 3.84 -6.28 1.32
C ALA A 33 2.96 -5.11 0.89
N LEU A 34 2.70 -5.05 -0.41
CA LEU A 34 1.68 -4.17 -0.97
C LEU A 34 0.60 -5.02 -1.62
N SER A 35 -0.63 -4.55 -1.64
CA SER A 35 -1.68 -5.26 -2.35
C SER A 35 -2.76 -4.33 -2.89
N ILE A 36 -3.43 -4.81 -3.93
CA ILE A 36 -4.69 -4.26 -4.42
C ILE A 36 -5.72 -5.36 -4.23
N GLY A 37 -6.85 -5.02 -3.63
CA GLY A 37 -7.89 -6.01 -3.35
C GLY A 37 -9.14 -5.37 -2.80
N TYR A 38 -10.01 -6.20 -2.21
CA TYR A 38 -11.24 -5.71 -1.62
C TYR A 38 -10.96 -5.12 -0.24
N ALA A 39 -11.51 -3.92 -0.01
CA ALA A 39 -11.27 -3.16 1.21
C ALA A 39 -11.87 -3.85 2.44
N GLN A 40 -11.20 -3.70 3.59
CA GLN A 40 -11.74 -4.24 4.84
C GLN A 40 -12.98 -3.47 5.33
N TYR A 41 -13.13 -2.20 4.91
CA TYR A 41 -14.25 -1.36 5.32
C TYR A 41 -15.46 -1.47 4.38
N ASP A 42 -15.26 -2.02 3.18
CA ASP A 42 -16.33 -2.25 2.20
C ASP A 42 -15.89 -3.32 1.22
N GLU A 43 -16.51 -4.50 1.29
CA GLU A 43 -16.13 -5.65 0.46
C GLU A 43 -16.40 -5.47 -1.02
N ASP A 44 -17.17 -4.44 -1.41
CA ASP A 44 -17.45 -4.12 -2.80
C ASP A 44 -16.52 -3.05 -3.35
N GLU A 45 -15.63 -2.49 -2.53
CA GLU A 45 -14.72 -1.44 -2.95
C GLU A 45 -13.31 -1.97 -3.13
N ILE A 46 -12.67 -1.57 -4.23
CA ILE A 46 -11.26 -1.86 -4.47
C ILE A 46 -10.41 -0.86 -3.69
N ALA A 47 -9.41 -1.36 -2.97
CA ALA A 47 -8.51 -0.56 -2.17
C ALA A 47 -7.06 -0.99 -2.37
N MET A 48 -6.16 -0.07 -2.10
CA MET A 48 -4.71 -0.30 -2.14
C MET A 48 -4.20 -0.26 -0.72
N LYS A 49 -3.34 -1.20 -0.37
CA LYS A 49 -2.90 -1.39 1.00
C LYS A 49 -1.41 -1.61 1.11
N VAL A 50 -0.82 -0.95 2.11
CA VAL A 50 0.53 -1.27 2.59
C VAL A 50 0.37 -2.15 3.83
N TRP A 51 0.93 -3.35 3.78
CA TRP A 51 0.90 -4.29 4.90
C TRP A 51 2.14 -4.10 5.77
N ARG A 52 1.92 -3.79 7.05
CA ARG A 52 3.00 -3.64 8.03
C ARG A 52 2.96 -4.77 9.05
N HIS A 53 4.11 -5.33 9.36
CA HIS A 53 4.24 -6.40 10.35
C HIS A 53 5.26 -6.00 11.42
N THR A 54 4.86 -6.07 12.67
CA THR A 54 5.67 -5.59 13.79
C THR A 54 6.67 -6.62 14.32
N GLY A 55 6.78 -7.77 13.69
CA GLY A 55 7.57 -8.91 14.16
C GLY A 55 6.72 -9.98 14.84
N ASN A 56 5.59 -9.59 15.43
CA ASN A 56 4.67 -10.50 16.11
C ASN A 56 3.33 -10.65 15.39
N ARG A 57 2.87 -9.60 14.72
CA ARG A 57 1.56 -9.59 14.07
C ARG A 57 1.50 -8.51 12.99
N TRP A 58 0.51 -8.64 12.11
CA TRP A 58 0.17 -7.60 11.15
C TRP A 58 -0.41 -6.38 11.87
N SER A 59 0.06 -5.19 11.51
CA SER A 59 -0.42 -3.95 12.11
C SER A 59 -1.86 -3.65 11.68
N ARG A 60 -2.68 -3.23 12.63
CA ARG A 60 -4.04 -2.76 12.35
C ARG A 60 -4.07 -1.34 11.79
N GLN A 61 -2.96 -0.63 11.86
CA GLN A 61 -2.83 0.76 11.41
C GLN A 61 -2.11 0.87 10.07
N SER A 62 -2.17 -0.19 9.27
CA SER A 62 -1.62 -0.19 7.92
C SER A 62 -2.41 0.76 7.03
N GLU A 63 -1.72 1.42 6.10
CA GLU A 63 -2.35 2.32 5.16
C GLU A 63 -3.24 1.55 4.18
N GLU A 64 -4.48 1.99 4.05
CA GLU A 64 -5.44 1.46 3.08
C GLU A 64 -6.22 2.60 2.47
N LEU A 65 -6.20 2.72 1.14
CA LEU A 65 -6.84 3.80 0.41
C LEU A 65 -7.76 3.25 -0.68
N PRO A 66 -8.97 3.84 -0.83
CA PRO A 66 -9.80 3.56 -2.00
C PRO A 66 -9.04 3.87 -3.29
N LEU A 67 -9.33 3.11 -4.33
CA LEU A 67 -8.65 3.26 -5.62
C LEU A 67 -8.68 4.70 -6.14
N HIS A 68 -9.86 5.33 -6.13
CA HIS A 68 -10.03 6.70 -6.65
C HIS A 68 -9.17 7.71 -5.89
N ARG A 69 -9.07 7.55 -4.57
CA ARG A 69 -8.30 8.48 -3.72
C ARG A 69 -6.80 8.33 -3.97
N ASN A 70 -6.35 7.11 -4.16
CA ASN A 70 -4.96 6.87 -4.51
C ASN A 70 -4.61 7.45 -5.89
N LEU A 71 -5.51 7.32 -6.86
CA LEU A 71 -5.33 7.94 -8.17
C LEU A 71 -5.27 9.46 -8.08
N ASP A 72 -6.13 10.07 -7.27
CA ASP A 72 -6.14 11.52 -7.08
C ASP A 72 -4.84 12.00 -6.44
N LEU A 73 -4.32 11.29 -5.46
CA LEU A 73 -3.03 11.59 -4.85
C LEU A 73 -1.89 11.47 -5.87
N THR A 74 -1.93 10.47 -6.72
CA THR A 74 -0.93 10.28 -7.79
C THR A 74 -0.98 11.44 -8.79
N ILE A 75 -2.18 11.86 -9.19
CA ILE A 75 -2.36 13.01 -10.09
C ILE A 75 -1.79 14.28 -9.44
N LEU A 76 -2.10 14.51 -8.18
CA LEU A 76 -1.54 15.64 -7.43
C LEU A 76 -0.02 15.62 -7.43
N LEU A 77 0.56 14.46 -7.16
CA LEU A 77 2.02 14.29 -7.18
C LEU A 77 2.61 14.63 -8.55
N LEU A 78 2.00 14.15 -9.62
CA LEU A 78 2.48 14.40 -10.98
C LEU A 78 2.43 15.89 -11.32
N HIS A 79 1.38 16.61 -10.91
CA HIS A 79 1.30 18.06 -11.09
C HIS A 79 2.46 18.78 -10.40
N VAL A 80 2.76 18.43 -9.16
CA VAL A 80 3.86 19.03 -8.41
C VAL A 80 5.20 18.78 -9.10
N LEU A 81 5.43 17.54 -9.55
CA LEU A 81 6.68 17.18 -10.22
C LEU A 81 6.84 17.90 -11.57
N PHE A 82 5.74 18.03 -12.33
CA PHE A 82 5.78 18.74 -13.60
C PHE A 82 6.02 20.24 -13.41
N ASP A 83 5.39 20.86 -12.43
CA ASP A 83 5.59 22.28 -12.13
C ASP A 83 7.03 22.56 -11.76
N GLU A 84 7.65 21.72 -10.94
CA GLU A 84 9.06 21.84 -10.57
C GLU A 84 9.96 21.64 -11.78
N ALA A 85 9.63 20.73 -12.67
CA ALA A 85 10.41 20.48 -13.88
C ALA A 85 10.34 21.63 -14.87
N LEU A 86 9.25 22.40 -14.86
CA LEU A 86 9.04 23.55 -15.75
C LEU A 86 9.60 24.86 -15.19
N ASN A 87 9.83 24.91 -13.92
CA ASN A 87 10.40 26.07 -13.25
C ASN A 87 11.90 25.92 -13.05
#